data_d2d688cacf16a2562abab723f8bf434e
#
_entry.id   d2d688cacf16a2562abab723f8bf434e
#
_cell.length_a   1.000
_cell.length_b   1.000
_cell.length_c   1.000
_cell.angle_alpha   90.00
_cell.angle_beta   90.00
_cell.angle_gamma   90.00
#
_symmetry.space_group_name_H-M   'P 1'
#
loop_
_entity.id
_entity.type
_entity.pdbx_description
1 polymer ?
#
loop_
_entity_poly.entity_id
_entity_poly.type
_entity_poly.pdbx_seq_one_letter_code
_entity_poly.pdbx_strand_id
1 'polypeptide(L)'
;MGGLGLIKSLAEKEKELLARLEAAKKEAGELLRRAEAEARALLAEAEAKAKALEAEYREKEAQETEVLLARYRAQAEAEAKAVREKAGPRLEEALALVLKEVLP
;
A
#
# COMPACT_ATOMS: atom_id res chain seq x y z
N MET A 1 -4.90 77.56 -4.01
CA MET A 1 -3.96 76.70 -4.67
C MET A 1 -3.76 75.37 -4.00
N GLY A 2 -3.87 75.31 -2.68
CA GLY A 2 -3.71 74.02 -1.95
C GLY A 2 -4.77 72.99 -2.21
N GLY A 3 -6.00 73.34 -2.55
CA GLY A 3 -7.11 72.42 -2.77
C GLY A 3 -6.99 71.57 -4.00
N LEU A 4 -6.60 72.12 -5.13
CA LEU A 4 -6.40 71.38 -6.39
C LEU A 4 -5.21 70.44 -6.35
N GLY A 5 -4.12 70.89 -5.72
CA GLY A 5 -2.93 70.06 -5.51
C GLY A 5 -3.19 68.86 -4.58
N LEU A 6 -4.00 69.10 -3.55
CA LEU A 6 -4.40 68.09 -2.58
C LEU A 6 -5.29 67.02 -3.23
N ILE A 7 -6.27 67.40 -4.02
CA ILE A 7 -7.17 66.51 -4.75
C ILE A 7 -6.40 65.67 -5.74
N LYS A 8 -5.48 66.25 -6.48
CA LYS A 8 -4.64 65.57 -7.44
C LYS A 8 -3.73 64.54 -6.74
N SER A 9 -3.14 64.92 -5.61
CA SER A 9 -2.31 64.04 -4.79
C SER A 9 -3.11 62.86 -4.23
N LEU A 10 -4.33 63.11 -3.77
CA LEU A 10 -5.23 62.06 -3.28
C LEU A 10 -5.63 61.06 -4.38
N ALA A 11 -5.95 61.61 -5.58
CA ALA A 11 -6.26 60.77 -6.73
C ALA A 11 -5.11 59.88 -7.17
N GLU A 12 -3.88 60.41 -7.14
CA GLU A 12 -2.67 59.64 -7.46
C GLU A 12 -2.44 58.55 -6.43
N LYS A 13 -2.60 58.82 -5.15
CA LYS A 13 -2.47 57.83 -4.07
C LYS A 13 -3.53 56.77 -4.15
N GLU A 14 -4.75 57.11 -4.45
CA GLU A 14 -5.86 56.19 -4.63
C GLU A 14 -5.58 55.22 -5.78
N LYS A 15 -5.12 55.74 -6.91
CA LYS A 15 -4.72 54.96 -8.05
C LYS A 15 -3.57 54.00 -7.73
N GLU A 16 -2.59 54.48 -6.99
CA GLU A 16 -1.43 53.66 -6.53
C GLU A 16 -1.88 52.56 -5.59
N LEU A 17 -2.78 52.83 -4.66
CA LEU A 17 -3.32 51.83 -3.74
C LEU A 17 -4.14 50.77 -4.46
N LEU A 18 -4.93 51.15 -5.46
CA LEU A 18 -5.68 50.20 -6.29
C LEU A 18 -4.75 49.28 -7.07
N ALA A 19 -3.68 49.84 -7.64
CA ALA A 19 -2.68 49.04 -8.35
C ALA A 19 -1.97 48.06 -7.43
N ARG A 20 -1.64 48.46 -6.21
CA ARG A 20 -1.06 47.57 -5.19
C ARG A 20 -2.03 46.47 -4.77
N LEU A 21 -3.30 46.83 -4.61
CA LEU A 21 -4.33 45.85 -4.26
C LEU A 21 -4.49 44.79 -5.35
N GLU A 22 -4.52 45.21 -6.61
CA GLU A 22 -4.59 44.29 -7.74
C GLU A 22 -3.37 43.40 -7.86
N ALA A 23 -2.18 43.96 -7.69
CA ALA A 23 -0.92 43.19 -7.67
C ALA A 23 -0.92 42.15 -6.53
N ALA A 24 -1.37 42.54 -5.34
CA ALA A 24 -1.49 41.65 -4.20
C ALA A 24 -2.46 40.48 -4.44
N LYS A 25 -3.62 40.80 -5.03
CA LYS A 25 -4.61 39.79 -5.42
C LYS A 25 -4.05 38.78 -6.43
N LYS A 26 -3.34 39.28 -7.43
CA LYS A 26 -2.68 38.43 -8.44
C LYS A 26 -1.64 37.53 -7.82
N GLU A 27 -0.80 38.10 -6.98
CA GLU A 27 0.25 37.38 -6.26
C GLU A 27 -0.34 36.28 -5.35
N ALA A 28 -1.40 36.64 -4.60
CA ALA A 28 -2.12 35.67 -3.76
C ALA A 28 -2.71 34.52 -4.57
N GLY A 29 -3.31 34.84 -5.72
CA GLY A 29 -3.86 33.83 -6.64
C GLY A 29 -2.80 32.89 -7.21
N GLU A 30 -1.64 33.41 -7.56
CA GLU A 30 -0.50 32.61 -8.04
C GLU A 30 0.05 31.72 -6.93
N LEU A 31 0.15 32.25 -5.72
CA LEU A 31 0.62 31.51 -4.55
C LEU A 31 -0.32 30.34 -4.23
N LEU A 32 -1.62 30.60 -4.29
CA LEU A 32 -2.64 29.57 -4.07
C LEU A 32 -2.55 28.46 -5.11
N ARG A 33 -2.42 28.82 -6.37
CA ARG A 33 -2.26 27.84 -7.46
C ARG A 33 -1.01 26.98 -7.30
N ARG A 34 0.11 27.58 -6.91
CA ARG A 34 1.35 26.84 -6.63
C ARG A 34 1.18 25.89 -5.47
N ALA A 35 0.56 26.34 -4.38
CA ALA A 35 0.29 25.52 -3.22
C ALA A 35 -0.61 24.33 -3.56
N GLU A 36 -1.66 24.55 -4.34
CA GLU A 36 -2.54 23.49 -4.81
C GLU A 36 -1.82 22.48 -5.71
N ALA A 37 -0.98 22.96 -6.62
CA ALA A 37 -0.18 22.11 -7.50
C ALA A 37 0.82 21.25 -6.71
N GLU A 38 1.50 21.84 -5.74
CA GLU A 38 2.42 21.13 -4.84
C GLU A 38 1.69 20.09 -4.01
N ALA A 39 0.52 20.43 -3.47
CA ALA A 39 -0.29 19.50 -2.70
C ALA A 39 -0.74 18.29 -3.54
N ARG A 40 -1.16 18.52 -4.78
CA ARG A 40 -1.53 17.44 -5.71
C ARG A 40 -0.33 16.56 -6.06
N ALA A 41 0.82 17.16 -6.29
CA ALA A 41 2.06 16.43 -6.57
C ALA A 41 2.47 15.56 -5.38
N LEU A 42 2.40 16.09 -4.16
CA LEU A 42 2.69 15.34 -2.94
C LEU A 42 1.71 14.18 -2.72
N LEU A 43 0.44 14.41 -2.95
CA LEU A 43 -0.57 13.35 -2.86
C LEU A 43 -0.34 12.24 -3.89
N ALA A 44 -0.05 12.61 -5.13
CA ALA A 44 0.25 11.63 -6.18
C ALA A 44 1.50 10.81 -5.86
N GLU A 45 2.53 11.45 -5.33
CA GLU A 45 3.76 10.77 -4.90
C GLU A 45 3.49 9.83 -3.73
N ALA A 46 2.72 10.28 -2.73
CA ALA A 46 2.34 9.46 -1.60
C ALA A 46 1.50 8.24 -2.01
N GLU A 47 0.56 8.41 -2.92
CA GLU A 47 -0.25 7.32 -3.46
C GLU A 47 0.60 6.31 -4.24
N ALA A 48 1.54 6.79 -5.06
CA ALA A 48 2.45 5.91 -5.80
C ALA A 48 3.34 5.10 -4.85
N LYS A 49 3.88 5.72 -3.81
CA LYS A 49 4.68 5.04 -2.79
C LYS A 49 3.86 4.02 -2.00
N ALA A 50 2.62 4.36 -1.65
CA ALA A 50 1.72 3.45 -0.95
C ALA A 50 1.40 2.21 -1.80
N LYS A 51 1.12 2.39 -3.08
CA LYS A 51 0.87 1.27 -4.02
C LYS A 51 2.11 0.38 -4.19
N ALA A 52 3.28 0.99 -4.34
CA ALA A 52 4.53 0.25 -4.47
C ALA A 52 4.82 -0.57 -3.21
N LEU A 53 4.61 0.02 -2.04
CA LEU A 53 4.78 -0.64 -0.75
C LEU A 53 3.79 -1.79 -0.57
N GLU A 54 2.54 -1.58 -0.93
CA GLU A 54 1.50 -2.61 -0.88
C GLU A 54 1.85 -3.80 -1.78
N ALA A 55 2.31 -3.54 -3.00
CA ALA A 55 2.75 -4.58 -3.92
C ALA A 55 3.94 -5.38 -3.38
N GLU A 56 4.90 -4.70 -2.77
CA GLU A 56 6.07 -5.32 -2.14
C GLU A 56 5.67 -6.24 -0.98
N TYR A 57 4.77 -5.78 -0.12
CA TYR A 57 4.27 -6.59 1.00
C TYR A 57 3.44 -7.79 0.53
N ARG A 58 2.63 -7.65 -0.50
CA ARG A 58 1.88 -8.75 -1.10
C ARG A 58 2.80 -9.82 -1.65
N GLU A 59 3.88 -9.41 -2.30
CA GLU A 59 4.87 -10.35 -2.83
C GLU A 59 5.58 -11.11 -1.73
N LYS A 60 6.01 -10.41 -0.67
CA LYS A 60 6.62 -11.04 0.51
C LYS A 60 5.67 -12.02 1.18
N GLU A 61 4.42 -11.62 1.35
CA GLU A 61 3.38 -12.47 1.93
C GLU A 61 3.14 -13.73 1.10
N ALA A 62 3.08 -13.60 -0.22
CA ALA A 62 2.95 -14.73 -1.13
C ALA A 62 4.13 -15.69 -1.04
N GLN A 63 5.36 -15.17 -0.98
CA GLN A 63 6.57 -15.97 -0.83
C GLN A 63 6.60 -16.69 0.52
N GLU A 64 6.27 -16.03 1.60
CA GLU A 64 6.21 -16.64 2.93
C GLU A 64 5.13 -17.72 3.00
N THR A 65 3.97 -17.47 2.42
CA THR A 65 2.90 -18.45 2.32
C THR A 65 3.32 -19.69 1.54
N GLU A 66 4.01 -19.50 0.43
CA GLU A 66 4.52 -20.60 -0.39
C GLU A 66 5.53 -21.45 0.38
N VAL A 67 6.45 -20.83 1.10
CA VAL A 67 7.43 -21.52 1.95
C VAL A 67 6.73 -22.31 3.06
N LEU A 68 5.75 -21.70 3.73
CA LEU A 68 4.98 -22.37 4.78
C LEU A 68 4.19 -23.56 4.23
N LEU A 69 3.53 -23.41 3.09
CA LEU A 69 2.80 -24.50 2.45
C LEU A 69 3.71 -25.66 2.06
N ALA A 70 4.89 -25.36 1.52
CA ALA A 70 5.88 -26.39 1.19
C ALA A 70 6.36 -27.15 2.44
N ARG A 71 6.57 -26.43 3.54
CA ARG A 71 6.96 -27.03 4.82
C ARG A 71 5.86 -27.93 5.38
N TYR A 72 4.62 -27.46 5.38
CA TYR A 72 3.49 -28.26 5.87
C TYR A 72 3.23 -29.49 5.00
N ARG A 73 3.37 -29.37 3.69
CA ARG A 73 3.26 -30.53 2.76
C ARG A 73 4.34 -31.56 3.04
N ALA A 74 5.58 -31.12 3.19
CA ALA A 74 6.69 -32.01 3.51
C ALA A 74 6.48 -32.74 4.84
N GLN A 75 5.99 -32.01 5.85
CA GLN A 75 5.67 -32.58 7.15
C GLN A 75 4.52 -33.58 7.07
N ALA A 76 3.47 -33.25 6.34
CA ALA A 76 2.32 -34.14 6.14
C ALA A 76 2.72 -35.43 5.39
N GLU A 77 3.57 -35.30 4.36
CA GLU A 77 4.10 -36.48 3.63
C GLU A 77 4.98 -37.38 4.52
N ALA A 78 5.82 -36.77 5.37
CA ALA A 78 6.64 -37.50 6.31
C ALA A 78 5.79 -38.24 7.34
N GLU A 79 4.75 -37.60 7.86
CA GLU A 79 3.81 -38.23 8.79
C GLU A 79 3.01 -39.36 8.12
N ALA A 80 2.53 -39.13 6.91
CA ALA A 80 1.83 -40.17 6.14
C ALA A 80 2.70 -41.36 5.84
N LYS A 81 3.96 -41.10 5.49
CA LYS A 81 4.95 -42.19 5.26
C LYS A 81 5.21 -42.97 6.54
N ALA A 82 5.38 -42.29 7.67
CA ALA A 82 5.59 -42.96 8.96
C ALA A 82 4.39 -43.83 9.36
N VAL A 83 3.17 -43.35 9.13
CA VAL A 83 1.94 -44.09 9.36
C VAL A 83 1.87 -45.32 8.48
N ARG A 84 2.19 -45.21 7.20
CA ARG A 84 2.20 -46.36 6.26
C ARG A 84 3.23 -47.39 6.65
N GLU A 85 4.44 -46.99 7.00
CA GLU A 85 5.51 -47.87 7.44
C GLU A 85 5.15 -48.62 8.73
N LYS A 86 4.42 -47.98 9.63
CA LYS A 86 3.97 -48.55 10.87
C LYS A 86 2.76 -49.46 10.69
N ALA A 87 1.82 -49.10 9.82
CA ALA A 87 0.61 -49.85 9.54
C ALA A 87 0.84 -51.05 8.62
N GLY A 88 1.79 -50.97 7.69
CA GLY A 88 2.06 -52.03 6.73
C GLY A 88 2.36 -53.39 7.37
N PRO A 89 3.32 -53.51 8.28
CA PRO A 89 3.58 -54.74 8.99
C PRO A 89 2.40 -55.25 9.81
N ARG A 90 1.66 -54.37 10.44
CA ARG A 90 0.44 -54.71 11.19
C ARG A 90 -0.67 -55.24 10.32
N LEU A 91 -0.80 -54.73 9.12
CA LEU A 91 -1.74 -55.19 8.14
C LEU A 91 -1.42 -56.59 7.67
N GLU A 92 -0.14 -56.89 7.41
CA GLU A 92 0.36 -58.19 7.04
C GLU A 92 0.15 -59.23 8.16
N GLU A 93 0.42 -58.86 9.40
CA GLU A 93 0.14 -59.69 10.57
C GLU A 93 -1.34 -60.00 10.72
N ALA A 94 -2.19 -59.01 10.56
CA ALA A 94 -3.64 -59.20 10.62
C ALA A 94 -4.15 -60.09 9.51
N LEU A 95 -3.63 -59.95 8.29
CA LEU A 95 -3.94 -60.79 7.15
C LEU A 95 -3.51 -62.23 7.40
N ALA A 96 -2.30 -62.45 7.93
CA ALA A 96 -1.80 -63.77 8.26
C ALA A 96 -2.64 -64.48 9.31
N LEU A 97 -3.10 -63.74 10.33
CA LEU A 97 -4.01 -64.26 11.36
C LEU A 97 -5.36 -64.65 10.80
N VAL A 98 -5.94 -63.83 9.93
CA VAL A 98 -7.23 -64.14 9.29
C VAL A 98 -7.10 -65.38 8.40
N LEU A 99 -6.06 -65.47 7.62
CA LEU A 99 -5.80 -66.62 6.74
C LEU A 99 -5.59 -67.90 7.55
N LYS A 100 -4.93 -67.80 8.69
CA LYS A 100 -4.70 -68.95 9.58
C LYS A 100 -5.98 -69.47 10.19
N GLU A 101 -6.93 -68.62 10.50
CA GLU A 101 -8.24 -69.00 11.08
C GLU A 101 -9.23 -69.50 10.03
N VAL A 102 -9.17 -69.03 8.80
CA VAL A 102 -10.11 -69.33 7.74
C VAL A 102 -9.70 -70.54 6.91
N LEU A 103 -8.39 -70.81 6.73
CA LEU A 103 -7.92 -71.96 6.00
C LEU A 103 -7.81 -73.20 6.92
N PRO A 104 -8.33 -74.35 6.47
CA PRO A 104 -8.23 -75.56 7.23
C PRO A 104 -6.80 -76.13 7.35
#